data_69268d82cbdedd9edee3a088def6c925
#
_entry.id   69268d82cbdedd9edee3a088def6c925
#
_cell.length_a   1.000
_cell.length_b   1.000
_cell.length_c   1.000
_cell.angle_alpha   90.00
_cell.angle_beta   90.00
_cell.angle_gamma   90.00
#
_symmetry.space_group_name_H-M   'P 1'
#
loop_
_entity.id
_entity.type
_entity.pdbx_description
1 polymer ?
#
loop_
_entity_poly.entity_id
_entity_poly.type
_entity_poly.pdbx_seq_one_letter_code
_entity_poly.pdbx_strand_id
1 'polypeptide(L)'
;LRQLDSTILQVWISNLSTRKASKSVRNIYALFTATLDMFAPDLNIKVSLPAPIKPDLYCPDDADVKKLLAHIAGKELEIAVLLAAFGPMRRGEICALESSDINGNVVTVCKDMVQGPDRNWVIKQPKTYSSYRQIEYPDFVIDKIKGIDGRIIQATPSQISDRFARAIRFSGSPHFRFHDLRHYSASIMHAMGVPDQYIMSR
;
A
#
# COMPACT_ATOMS: atom_id res chain seq x y z
N LEU A 1 19.12 27.78 16.11
CA LEU A 1 18.79 28.25 14.76
C LEU A 1 19.84 29.29 14.25
N ARG A 2 20.39 30.19 15.10
CA ARG A 2 21.38 31.21 14.70
C ARG A 2 22.68 30.65 14.11
N GLN A 3 23.00 29.37 14.30
CA GLN A 3 24.22 28.73 13.80
C GLN A 3 23.95 27.78 12.62
N LEU A 4 22.69 27.67 12.17
CA LEU A 4 22.31 26.78 11.07
C LEU A 4 22.59 27.48 9.73
N ASP A 5 23.54 26.95 8.98
CA ASP A 5 23.90 27.40 7.64
C ASP A 5 23.82 26.24 6.60
N SER A 6 24.01 26.60 5.35
CA SER A 6 23.96 25.64 4.23
C SER A 6 25.06 24.58 4.34
N THR A 7 26.23 24.92 4.90
CA THR A 7 27.36 23.99 5.04
C THR A 7 27.05 22.90 6.06
N ILE A 8 26.59 23.30 7.25
CA ILE A 8 26.21 22.39 8.32
C ILE A 8 25.10 21.45 7.84
N LEU A 9 24.10 22.01 7.16
CA LEU A 9 22.99 21.23 6.65
C LEU A 9 23.41 20.28 5.50
N GLN A 10 24.33 20.70 4.64
CA GLN A 10 24.87 19.84 3.58
C GLN A 10 25.67 18.66 4.16
N VAL A 11 26.49 18.90 5.20
CA VAL A 11 27.20 17.81 5.90
C VAL A 11 26.22 16.84 6.54
N TRP A 12 25.15 17.33 7.17
CA TRP A 12 24.11 16.47 7.74
C TRP A 12 23.41 15.62 6.67
N ILE A 13 23.02 16.20 5.52
CA ILE A 13 22.44 15.48 4.39
C ILE A 13 23.40 14.42 3.85
N SER A 14 24.69 14.76 3.71
CA SER A 14 25.71 13.80 3.26
C SER A 14 25.81 12.62 4.22
N ASN A 15 25.84 12.86 5.53
CA ASN A 15 25.86 11.82 6.55
C ASN A 15 24.58 10.96 6.57
N LEU A 16 23.41 11.55 6.32
CA LEU A 16 22.16 10.78 6.17
C LEU A 16 22.21 9.88 4.93
N SER A 17 22.79 10.38 3.84
CA SER A 17 22.86 9.66 2.56
C SER A 17 23.75 8.42 2.62
N THR A 18 24.68 8.33 3.59
CA THR A 18 25.47 7.09 3.81
C THR A 18 24.66 5.97 4.48
N ARG A 19 23.54 6.31 5.14
CA ARG A 19 22.76 5.35 5.97
C ARG A 19 21.34 5.13 5.48
N LYS A 20 20.82 6.01 4.62
CA LYS A 20 19.42 6.01 4.19
C LYS A 20 19.32 6.11 2.67
N ALA A 21 18.29 5.44 2.13
CA ALA A 21 17.94 5.58 0.71
C ALA A 21 17.58 7.03 0.35
N SER A 22 17.90 7.45 -0.87
CA SER A 22 17.66 8.80 -1.40
C SER A 22 16.24 9.33 -1.10
N LYS A 23 15.20 8.52 -1.30
CA LYS A 23 13.82 8.89 -0.99
C LYS A 23 13.60 9.20 0.50
N SER A 24 14.22 8.44 1.41
CA SER A 24 14.11 8.66 2.85
C SER A 24 14.80 9.96 3.24
N VAL A 25 16.00 10.24 2.69
CA VAL A 25 16.71 11.52 2.93
C VAL A 25 15.86 12.70 2.47
N ARG A 26 15.25 12.62 1.28
CA ARG A 26 14.36 13.67 0.76
C ARG A 26 13.14 13.90 1.64
N ASN A 27 12.52 12.83 2.15
CA ASN A 27 11.36 12.94 3.05
C ASN A 27 11.73 13.58 4.39
N ILE A 28 12.89 13.21 4.96
CA ILE A 28 13.41 13.81 6.20
C ILE A 28 13.70 15.29 5.98
N TYR A 29 14.34 15.64 4.86
CA TYR A 29 14.61 17.02 4.51
C TYR A 29 13.33 17.83 4.31
N ALA A 30 12.33 17.29 3.61
CA ALA A 30 11.03 17.95 3.41
C ALA A 30 10.32 18.24 4.75
N LEU A 31 10.36 17.30 5.70
CA LEU A 31 9.82 17.54 7.04
C LEU A 31 10.60 18.63 7.78
N PHE A 32 11.92 18.60 7.68
CA PHE A 32 12.79 19.59 8.29
C PHE A 32 12.55 21.00 7.73
N THR A 33 12.45 21.15 6.39
CA THR A 33 12.16 22.45 5.75
C THR A 33 10.76 22.95 6.11
N ALA A 34 9.75 22.08 6.11
CA ALA A 34 8.41 22.48 6.54
C ALA A 34 8.38 22.99 7.99
N THR A 35 9.22 22.41 8.87
CA THR A 35 9.38 22.90 10.24
C THR A 35 10.10 24.26 10.28
N LEU A 36 11.14 24.45 9.45
CA LEU A 36 11.83 25.73 9.36
C LEU A 36 10.88 26.83 8.83
N ASP A 37 10.12 26.56 7.78
CA ASP A 37 9.17 27.50 7.21
C ASP A 37 8.13 27.98 8.25
N MET A 38 7.77 27.11 9.19
CA MET A 38 6.81 27.43 10.26
C MET A 38 7.46 28.29 11.38
N PHE A 39 8.70 27.99 11.78
CA PHE A 39 9.33 28.59 12.98
C PHE A 39 10.46 29.57 12.69
N ALA A 40 10.97 29.62 11.46
CA ALA A 40 12.04 30.49 11.00
C ALA A 40 11.93 30.81 9.51
N PRO A 41 10.84 31.44 9.06
CA PRO A 41 10.51 31.63 7.64
C PRO A 41 11.58 32.45 6.89
N ASP A 42 12.29 33.29 7.58
CA ASP A 42 13.37 34.14 6.99
C ASP A 42 14.67 33.37 6.73
N LEU A 43 14.76 32.11 7.18
CA LEU A 43 15.95 31.28 7.05
C LEU A 43 15.97 30.53 5.71
N ASN A 44 16.55 31.12 4.68
CA ASN A 44 16.65 30.53 3.35
C ASN A 44 17.93 29.70 3.22
N ILE A 45 17.86 28.40 3.50
CA ILE A 45 18.97 27.47 3.39
C ILE A 45 18.79 26.58 2.17
N LYS A 46 19.78 26.55 1.28
CA LYS A 46 19.79 25.68 0.09
C LYS A 46 20.84 24.60 0.25
N VAL A 47 20.43 23.34 -0.06
CA VAL A 47 21.32 22.18 -0.07
C VAL A 47 21.09 21.34 -1.31
N SER A 48 22.10 20.56 -1.67
CA SER A 48 21.99 19.55 -2.71
C SER A 48 21.48 18.24 -2.11
N LEU A 49 20.39 17.72 -2.64
CA LEU A 49 19.80 16.45 -2.21
C LEU A 49 20.28 15.30 -3.11
N PRO A 50 20.41 14.08 -2.58
CA PRO A 50 20.77 12.91 -3.41
C PRO A 50 19.72 12.73 -4.52
N ALA A 51 20.20 12.33 -5.71
CA ALA A 51 19.33 12.08 -6.85
C ALA A 51 18.25 11.03 -6.53
N PRO A 52 17.00 11.19 -7.02
CA PRO A 52 15.99 10.16 -6.87
C PRO A 52 16.40 8.91 -7.65
N ILE A 53 16.41 7.76 -6.98
CA ILE A 53 16.65 6.47 -7.62
C ILE A 53 15.28 5.86 -7.89
N LYS A 54 14.99 5.54 -9.17
CA LYS A 54 13.78 4.81 -9.54
C LYS A 54 13.97 3.35 -9.10
N PRO A 55 13.15 2.84 -8.18
CA PRO A 55 13.24 1.44 -7.79
C PRO A 55 12.86 0.56 -8.99
N ASP A 56 13.59 -0.53 -9.17
CA ASP A 56 13.16 -1.61 -10.04
C ASP A 56 12.01 -2.34 -9.34
N LEU A 57 10.79 -2.13 -9.84
CA LEU A 57 9.58 -2.70 -9.26
C LEU A 57 9.23 -3.95 -10.06
N TYR A 58 9.36 -5.09 -9.44
CA TYR A 58 8.84 -6.33 -9.98
C TYR A 58 7.31 -6.31 -9.92
N CYS A 59 6.66 -6.47 -11.08
CA CYS A 59 5.23 -6.70 -11.16
C CYS A 59 5.03 -8.21 -11.34
N PRO A 60 4.33 -8.90 -10.40
CA PRO A 60 4.09 -10.33 -10.54
C PRO A 60 3.25 -10.62 -11.79
N ASP A 61 3.50 -11.73 -12.42
CA ASP A 61 2.70 -12.25 -13.52
C ASP A 61 1.64 -13.27 -13.04
N ASP A 62 0.84 -13.79 -13.97
CA ASP A 62 -0.20 -14.77 -13.69
C ASP A 62 0.35 -16.06 -13.08
N ALA A 63 1.54 -16.50 -13.50
CA ALA A 63 2.16 -17.72 -13.00
C ALA A 63 2.58 -17.56 -11.54
N ASP A 64 3.11 -16.40 -11.19
CA ASP A 64 3.51 -16.07 -9.81
C ASP A 64 2.31 -16.01 -8.87
N VAL A 65 1.24 -15.32 -9.30
CA VAL A 65 0.00 -15.21 -8.50
C VAL A 65 -0.65 -16.57 -8.34
N LYS A 66 -0.68 -17.41 -9.38
CA LYS A 66 -1.21 -18.79 -9.31
C LYS A 66 -0.41 -19.67 -8.34
N LYS A 67 0.94 -19.61 -8.37
CA LYS A 67 1.80 -20.35 -7.42
C LYS A 67 1.52 -19.92 -5.99
N LEU A 68 1.42 -18.60 -5.75
CA LEU A 68 1.10 -18.07 -4.43
C LEU A 68 -0.27 -18.56 -3.95
N LEU A 69 -1.32 -18.42 -4.78
CA LEU A 69 -2.68 -18.84 -4.45
C LEU A 69 -2.76 -20.34 -4.15
N ALA A 70 -2.07 -21.18 -4.92
CA ALA A 70 -1.99 -22.61 -4.64
C ALA A 70 -1.37 -22.91 -3.26
N HIS A 71 -0.32 -22.16 -2.87
CA HIS A 71 0.35 -22.32 -1.57
C HIS A 71 -0.50 -21.87 -0.37
N ILE A 72 -1.38 -20.89 -0.57
CA ILE A 72 -2.21 -20.30 0.50
C ILE A 72 -3.69 -20.73 0.44
N ALA A 73 -4.03 -21.68 -0.42
CA ALA A 73 -5.40 -22.16 -0.60
C ALA A 73 -6.06 -22.55 0.73
N GLY A 74 -7.31 -22.11 0.93
CA GLY A 74 -8.09 -22.34 2.15
C GLY A 74 -7.70 -21.51 3.36
N LYS A 75 -6.71 -20.60 3.25
CA LYS A 75 -6.30 -19.72 4.33
C LYS A 75 -6.92 -18.32 4.19
N GLU A 76 -7.11 -17.61 5.28
CA GLU A 76 -7.56 -16.20 5.28
C GLU A 76 -6.73 -15.30 4.35
N LEU A 77 -5.43 -15.58 4.22
CA LEU A 77 -4.54 -14.87 3.31
C LEU A 77 -4.94 -15.03 1.83
N GLU A 78 -5.52 -16.15 1.43
CA GLU A 78 -6.05 -16.35 0.08
C GLU A 78 -7.09 -15.29 -0.25
N ILE A 79 -8.03 -15.05 0.65
CA ILE A 79 -9.07 -14.03 0.48
C ILE A 79 -8.45 -12.64 0.32
N ALA A 80 -7.48 -12.29 1.18
CA ALA A 80 -6.82 -11.00 1.11
C ALA A 80 -6.05 -10.81 -0.22
N VAL A 81 -5.40 -11.85 -0.72
CA VAL A 81 -4.68 -11.84 -2.00
C VAL A 81 -5.66 -11.71 -3.17
N LEU A 82 -6.76 -12.44 -3.16
CA LEU A 82 -7.80 -12.35 -4.20
C LEU A 82 -8.41 -10.94 -4.27
N LEU A 83 -8.74 -10.35 -3.12
CA LEU A 83 -9.28 -8.98 -3.05
C LEU A 83 -8.28 -7.93 -3.56
N ALA A 84 -6.98 -8.13 -3.36
CA ALA A 84 -5.95 -7.21 -3.86
C ALA A 84 -5.64 -7.41 -5.35
N ALA A 85 -5.68 -8.66 -5.83
CA ALA A 85 -5.29 -9.02 -7.20
C ALA A 85 -6.39 -8.77 -8.23
N PHE A 86 -7.66 -8.97 -7.86
CA PHE A 86 -8.81 -8.85 -8.77
C PHE A 86 -9.65 -7.59 -8.54
N GLY A 87 -9.39 -6.85 -7.45
CA GLY A 87 -9.95 -5.53 -7.23
C GLY A 87 -8.94 -4.72 -6.44
N PRO A 88 -8.38 -3.64 -6.95
CA PRO A 88 -7.17 -3.00 -6.45
C PRO A 88 -7.34 -2.36 -5.05
N MET A 89 -7.84 -3.14 -4.08
CA MET A 89 -7.99 -2.70 -2.69
C MET A 89 -6.62 -2.56 -2.01
N ARG A 90 -6.52 -1.56 -1.15
CA ARG A 90 -5.37 -1.40 -0.26
C ARG A 90 -5.46 -2.40 0.89
N ARG A 91 -4.33 -2.80 1.43
CA ARG A 91 -4.24 -3.77 2.54
C ARG A 91 -5.11 -3.37 3.74
N GLY A 92 -5.12 -2.10 4.12
CA GLY A 92 -5.94 -1.62 5.23
C GLY A 92 -7.44 -1.63 4.91
N GLU A 93 -7.82 -1.33 3.66
CA GLU A 93 -9.21 -1.44 3.18
C GLU A 93 -9.69 -2.90 3.25
N ILE A 94 -8.86 -3.86 2.83
CA ILE A 94 -9.15 -5.30 2.91
C ILE A 94 -9.36 -5.74 4.37
N CYS A 95 -8.51 -5.30 5.29
CA CYS A 95 -8.63 -5.63 6.70
C CYS A 95 -9.82 -4.95 7.40
N ALA A 96 -10.36 -3.89 6.81
CA ALA A 96 -11.53 -3.18 7.32
C ALA A 96 -12.85 -3.62 6.67
N LEU A 97 -12.80 -4.47 5.65
CA LEU A 97 -13.98 -4.92 4.89
C LEU A 97 -14.90 -5.78 5.76
N GLU A 98 -16.19 -5.47 5.72
CA GLU A 98 -17.25 -6.21 6.40
C GLU A 98 -18.27 -6.76 5.41
N SER A 99 -19.01 -7.79 5.82
CA SER A 99 -20.06 -8.41 5.01
C SER A 99 -21.14 -7.41 4.59
N SER A 100 -21.42 -6.41 5.42
CA SER A 100 -22.35 -5.31 5.11
C SER A 100 -21.90 -4.39 3.97
N ASP A 101 -20.61 -4.42 3.61
CA ASP A 101 -20.05 -3.63 2.51
C ASP A 101 -20.17 -4.35 1.15
N ILE A 102 -20.76 -5.57 1.13
CA ILE A 102 -20.86 -6.44 -0.03
C ILE A 102 -22.32 -6.59 -0.46
N ASN A 103 -22.59 -6.29 -1.72
CA ASN A 103 -23.90 -6.49 -2.33
C ASN A 103 -23.76 -7.24 -3.66
N GLY A 104 -24.15 -8.51 -3.68
CA GLY A 104 -23.87 -9.40 -4.82
C GLY A 104 -22.35 -9.46 -5.09
N ASN A 105 -21.95 -9.12 -6.30
CA ASN A 105 -20.54 -9.09 -6.72
C ASN A 105 -19.86 -7.73 -6.48
N VAL A 106 -20.58 -6.76 -5.95
CA VAL A 106 -20.08 -5.40 -5.75
C VAL A 106 -19.63 -5.19 -4.31
N VAL A 107 -18.37 -4.83 -4.13
CA VAL A 107 -17.77 -4.45 -2.85
C VAL A 107 -17.64 -2.94 -2.78
N THR A 108 -18.22 -2.33 -1.74
CA THR A 108 -18.10 -0.89 -1.45
C THR A 108 -16.91 -0.65 -0.53
N VAL A 109 -15.89 0.04 -1.05
CA VAL A 109 -14.72 0.45 -0.26
C VAL A 109 -15.04 1.77 0.42
N CYS A 110 -15.29 1.71 1.74
CA CYS A 110 -15.69 2.88 2.54
C CYS A 110 -14.95 2.97 3.88
N LYS A 111 -14.02 2.05 4.16
CA LYS A 111 -13.30 1.94 5.42
C LYS A 111 -11.84 1.61 5.18
N ASP A 112 -10.97 1.98 6.11
CA ASP A 112 -9.55 1.65 6.10
C ASP A 112 -9.06 1.37 7.53
N MET A 113 -8.35 0.27 7.72
CA MET A 113 -7.73 -0.08 9.00
C MET A 113 -6.34 0.53 9.06
N VAL A 114 -6.15 1.51 9.92
CA VAL A 114 -4.92 2.26 10.10
C VAL A 114 -4.39 2.15 11.53
N GLN A 115 -3.09 2.35 11.70
CA GLN A 115 -2.50 2.40 13.02
C GLN A 115 -2.72 3.80 13.64
N GLY A 116 -3.32 3.85 14.82
CA GLY A 116 -3.49 5.06 15.62
C GLY A 116 -2.18 5.53 16.26
N PRO A 117 -2.20 6.70 16.92
CA PRO A 117 -1.05 7.26 17.64
C PRO A 117 -0.51 6.34 18.73
N ASP A 118 -1.38 5.61 19.39
CA ASP A 118 -1.11 4.61 20.44
C ASP A 118 -0.67 3.25 19.89
N ARG A 119 -0.42 3.14 18.60
CA ARG A 119 -0.08 1.94 17.83
C ARG A 119 -1.19 0.87 17.77
N ASN A 120 -2.37 1.14 18.29
CA ASN A 120 -3.54 0.26 18.13
C ASN A 120 -4.11 0.40 16.71
N TRP A 121 -4.67 -0.71 16.21
CA TRP A 121 -5.36 -0.72 14.93
C TRP A 121 -6.78 -0.21 15.10
N VAL A 122 -7.15 0.79 14.27
CA VAL A 122 -8.48 1.40 14.28
C VAL A 122 -9.02 1.45 12.85
N ILE A 123 -10.33 1.20 12.73
CA ILE A 123 -11.04 1.35 11.47
C ILE A 123 -11.53 2.79 11.38
N LYS A 124 -11.20 3.45 10.27
CA LYS A 124 -11.60 4.83 9.98
C LYS A 124 -12.24 4.93 8.61
N GLN A 125 -13.08 5.93 8.44
CA GLN A 125 -13.54 6.33 7.11
C GLN A 125 -12.37 6.95 6.33
N PRO A 126 -12.33 6.79 5.00
CA PRO A 126 -11.32 7.39 4.16
C PRO A 126 -11.28 8.91 4.31
N LYS A 127 -10.08 9.49 4.29
CA LYS A 127 -9.88 10.95 4.44
C LYS A 127 -10.42 11.78 3.27
N THR A 128 -10.60 11.18 2.09
CA THR A 128 -11.01 11.88 0.87
C THR A 128 -12.19 11.17 0.20
N TYR A 129 -13.05 11.95 -0.44
CA TYR A 129 -14.19 11.44 -1.20
C TYR A 129 -13.77 10.47 -2.32
N SER A 130 -12.62 10.71 -2.93
CA SER A 130 -12.06 9.85 -3.99
C SER A 130 -11.65 8.46 -3.52
N SER A 131 -11.63 8.21 -2.22
CA SER A 131 -11.35 6.89 -1.65
C SER A 131 -12.61 6.02 -1.52
N TYR A 132 -13.80 6.61 -1.62
CA TYR A 132 -15.06 5.87 -1.70
C TYR A 132 -15.25 5.37 -3.13
N ARG A 133 -15.34 4.06 -3.29
CA ARG A 133 -15.52 3.45 -4.60
C ARG A 133 -16.19 2.09 -4.50
N GLN A 134 -16.80 1.67 -5.59
CA GLN A 134 -17.34 0.34 -5.75
C GLN A 134 -16.43 -0.47 -6.69
N ILE A 135 -16.24 -1.73 -6.37
CA ILE A 135 -15.43 -2.67 -7.13
C ILE A 135 -16.29 -3.90 -7.38
N GLU A 136 -16.49 -4.24 -8.64
CA GLU A 136 -17.12 -5.47 -9.02
C GLU A 136 -16.08 -6.59 -9.09
N TYR A 137 -16.36 -7.69 -8.43
CA TYR A 137 -15.49 -8.87 -8.36
C TYR A 137 -16.05 -10.04 -9.14
N PRO A 138 -15.19 -10.89 -9.71
CA PRO A 138 -15.61 -12.16 -10.28
C PRO A 138 -16.23 -13.06 -9.24
N ASP A 139 -17.19 -13.94 -9.67
CA ASP A 139 -17.92 -14.85 -8.80
C ASP A 139 -17.01 -15.71 -7.91
N PHE A 140 -15.91 -16.22 -8.46
CA PHE A 140 -14.97 -17.06 -7.71
C PHE A 140 -14.29 -16.35 -6.52
N VAL A 141 -14.21 -15.01 -6.54
CA VAL A 141 -13.72 -14.22 -5.40
C VAL A 141 -14.81 -14.05 -4.36
N ILE A 142 -16.03 -13.73 -4.82
CA ILE A 142 -17.19 -13.55 -3.94
C ILE A 142 -17.57 -14.85 -3.24
N ASP A 143 -17.50 -15.98 -3.93
CA ASP A 143 -17.76 -17.31 -3.34
C ASP A 143 -16.83 -17.65 -2.17
N LYS A 144 -15.61 -17.10 -2.15
CA LYS A 144 -14.67 -17.27 -1.03
C LYS A 144 -15.05 -16.49 0.23
N ILE A 145 -15.84 -15.43 0.10
CA ILE A 145 -16.23 -14.54 1.21
C ILE A 145 -17.73 -14.70 1.56
N LYS A 146 -18.48 -15.39 0.73
CA LYS A 146 -19.89 -15.65 0.94
C LYS A 146 -20.13 -16.45 2.22
N GLY A 147 -21.04 -15.96 3.05
CA GLY A 147 -21.37 -16.61 4.34
C GLY A 147 -20.46 -16.23 5.51
N ILE A 148 -19.45 -15.39 5.29
CA ILE A 148 -18.69 -14.78 6.39
C ILE A 148 -19.53 -13.62 6.93
N ASP A 149 -19.82 -13.63 8.21
CA ASP A 149 -20.53 -12.54 8.90
C ASP A 149 -19.56 -11.59 9.61
N GLY A 150 -19.86 -10.29 9.60
CA GLY A 150 -19.01 -9.25 10.15
C GLY A 150 -17.76 -9.00 9.31
N ARG A 151 -16.61 -8.87 9.94
CA ARG A 151 -15.34 -8.59 9.26
C ARG A 151 -14.86 -9.78 8.44
N ILE A 152 -14.56 -9.54 7.17
CA ILE A 152 -14.11 -10.59 6.23
C ILE A 152 -12.71 -11.10 6.59
N ILE A 153 -11.78 -10.19 6.96
CA ILE A 153 -10.41 -10.53 7.37
C ILE A 153 -10.23 -10.18 8.84
N GLN A 154 -9.91 -11.15 9.69
CA GLN A 154 -9.69 -10.94 11.12
C GLN A 154 -8.28 -10.39 11.41
N ALA A 155 -7.33 -10.69 10.53
CA ALA A 155 -5.96 -10.22 10.66
C ALA A 155 -5.82 -8.70 10.52
N THR A 156 -4.81 -8.14 11.21
CA THR A 156 -4.41 -6.74 11.03
C THR A 156 -3.57 -6.56 9.76
N PRO A 157 -3.44 -5.33 9.24
CA PRO A 157 -2.60 -5.05 8.08
C PRO A 157 -1.14 -5.51 8.24
N SER A 158 -0.57 -5.43 9.44
CA SER A 158 0.79 -5.91 9.68
C SER A 158 0.86 -7.44 9.62
N GLN A 159 -0.10 -8.15 10.24
CA GLN A 159 -0.18 -9.61 10.18
C GLN A 159 -0.36 -10.13 8.74
N ILE A 160 -1.17 -9.45 7.91
CA ILE A 160 -1.29 -9.78 6.48
C ILE A 160 0.07 -9.65 5.77
N SER A 161 0.83 -8.57 6.03
CA SER A 161 2.16 -8.40 5.43
C SER A 161 3.14 -9.50 5.85
N ASP A 162 3.17 -9.85 7.13
CA ASP A 162 4.07 -10.87 7.66
C ASP A 162 3.72 -12.26 7.13
N ARG A 163 2.42 -12.59 7.08
CA ARG A 163 1.92 -13.84 6.50
C ARG A 163 2.21 -13.92 5.00
N PHE A 164 2.02 -12.80 4.28
CA PHE A 164 2.32 -12.71 2.86
C PHE A 164 3.82 -12.89 2.57
N ALA A 165 4.69 -12.19 3.29
CA ALA A 165 6.13 -12.31 3.12
C ALA A 165 6.63 -13.75 3.37
N ARG A 166 6.02 -14.42 4.37
CA ARG A 166 6.30 -15.85 4.64
C ARG A 166 5.79 -16.73 3.49
N ALA A 167 4.57 -16.50 3.00
CA ALA A 167 3.99 -17.28 1.91
C ALA A 167 4.82 -17.15 0.63
N ILE A 168 5.23 -15.96 0.23
CA ILE A 168 6.12 -15.73 -0.93
C ILE A 168 7.40 -16.53 -0.82
N ARG A 169 8.05 -16.55 0.35
CA ARG A 169 9.29 -17.30 0.56
C ARG A 169 9.14 -18.80 0.27
N PHE A 170 7.95 -19.36 0.53
CA PHE A 170 7.70 -20.81 0.40
C PHE A 170 6.87 -21.19 -0.83
N SER A 171 6.32 -20.24 -1.57
CA SER A 171 5.52 -20.51 -2.76
C SER A 171 6.32 -20.86 -4.02
N GLY A 172 7.62 -20.58 -4.01
CA GLY A 172 8.47 -20.69 -5.20
C GLY A 172 8.27 -19.56 -6.22
N SER A 173 7.53 -18.49 -5.83
CA SER A 173 7.40 -17.27 -6.64
C SER A 173 8.59 -16.32 -6.40
N PRO A 174 8.95 -15.47 -7.35
CA PRO A 174 9.87 -14.36 -7.12
C PRO A 174 9.39 -13.46 -5.97
N HIS A 175 10.31 -12.70 -5.38
CA HIS A 175 9.95 -11.82 -4.29
C HIS A 175 9.19 -10.60 -4.80
N PHE A 176 7.95 -10.41 -4.32
CA PHE A 176 7.17 -9.19 -4.47
C PHE A 176 6.39 -8.89 -3.17
N ARG A 177 5.89 -7.67 -3.04
CA ARG A 177 5.18 -7.22 -1.84
C ARG A 177 3.67 -7.35 -2.03
N PHE A 178 2.92 -7.42 -0.95
CA PHE A 178 1.46 -7.42 -1.00
C PHE A 178 0.88 -6.24 -1.82
N HIS A 179 1.50 -5.06 -1.73
CA HIS A 179 1.06 -3.89 -2.50
C HIS A 179 1.26 -4.04 -4.01
N ASP A 180 2.20 -4.87 -4.43
CA ASP A 180 2.49 -5.09 -5.85
C ASP A 180 1.36 -5.87 -6.55
N LEU A 181 0.47 -6.54 -5.80
CA LEU A 181 -0.78 -7.12 -6.31
C LEU A 181 -1.72 -6.06 -6.91
N ARG A 182 -1.66 -4.81 -6.45
CA ARG A 182 -2.41 -3.71 -7.08
C ARG A 182 -1.86 -3.35 -8.46
N HIS A 183 -0.54 -3.47 -8.65
CA HIS A 183 0.07 -3.28 -9.97
C HIS A 183 -0.34 -4.43 -10.90
N TYR A 184 -0.35 -5.66 -10.40
CA TYR A 184 -0.89 -6.81 -11.12
C TYR A 184 -2.35 -6.61 -11.51
N SER A 185 -3.23 -6.18 -10.59
CA SER A 185 -4.62 -5.87 -10.89
C SER A 185 -4.77 -4.80 -11.97
N ALA A 186 -3.96 -3.74 -11.92
CA ALA A 186 -3.97 -2.69 -12.94
C ALA A 186 -3.52 -3.23 -14.32
N SER A 187 -2.52 -4.11 -14.33
CA SER A 187 -2.04 -4.75 -15.58
C SER A 187 -3.10 -5.65 -16.21
N ILE A 188 -3.85 -6.42 -15.40
CA ILE A 188 -4.97 -7.24 -15.89
C ILE A 188 -6.07 -6.35 -16.48
N MET A 189 -6.48 -5.30 -15.77
CA MET A 189 -7.52 -4.38 -16.25
C MET A 189 -7.11 -3.72 -17.57
N HIS A 190 -5.85 -3.31 -17.68
CA HIS A 190 -5.30 -2.74 -18.92
C HIS A 190 -5.33 -3.77 -20.08
N ALA A 191 -4.90 -5.00 -19.82
CA ALA A 191 -4.97 -6.10 -20.79
C ALA A 191 -6.39 -6.44 -21.24
N MET A 192 -7.38 -6.22 -20.37
CA MET A 192 -8.82 -6.37 -20.68
C MET A 192 -9.41 -5.15 -21.40
N GLY A 193 -8.61 -4.13 -21.72
CA GLY A 193 -9.04 -2.92 -22.43
C GLY A 193 -9.80 -1.92 -21.56
N VAL A 194 -9.69 -2.01 -20.22
CA VAL A 194 -10.28 -1.01 -19.33
C VAL A 194 -9.52 0.31 -19.49
N PRO A 195 -10.21 1.45 -19.76
CA PRO A 195 -9.55 2.74 -19.96
C PRO A 195 -8.72 3.16 -18.74
N ASP A 196 -7.53 3.75 -18.99
CA ASP A 196 -6.57 4.15 -17.96
C ASP A 196 -7.17 5.07 -16.90
N GLN A 197 -8.08 5.96 -17.28
CA GLN A 197 -8.77 6.84 -16.34
C GLN A 197 -9.57 6.07 -15.26
N TYR A 198 -10.14 4.91 -15.59
CA TYR A 198 -10.83 4.04 -14.65
C TYR A 198 -9.84 3.28 -13.77
N ILE A 199 -8.71 2.83 -14.34
CA ILE A 199 -7.65 2.15 -13.60
C ILE A 199 -7.04 3.11 -12.58
N MET A 200 -6.77 4.36 -12.96
CA MET A 200 -6.17 5.37 -12.09
C MET A 200 -7.11 5.89 -11.00
N SER A 201 -8.42 5.85 -11.21
CA SER A 201 -9.43 6.27 -10.22
C SER A 201 -9.67 5.23 -9.12
N ARG A 202 -9.13 4.05 -9.26
CA ARG A 202 -9.24 2.90 -8.32
C ARG A 202 -7.93 2.68 -7.57
#